data_07996cf43123f7815d3189cee84a8deb
#
_entry.id   07996cf43123f7815d3189cee84a8deb
#
_cell.length_a   1.000
_cell.length_b   1.000
_cell.length_c   1.000
_cell.angle_alpha   90.00
_cell.angle_beta   90.00
_cell.angle_gamma   90.00
#
_symmetry.space_group_name_H-M   'P 1'
#
loop_
_entity.id
_entity.type
_entity.pdbx_description
1 polymer ?
#
loop_
_entity_poly.entity_id
_entity_poly.type
_entity_poly.pdbx_seq_one_letter_code
_entity_poly.pdbx_strand_id
1 'polypeptide(L)'
;GSGVSIDADTILDNLKFTFMVSFEARRGALGLFTDVIYMDVGNSKSDYRQFTVGGMPLPGGANANVDYDLKGWVWTLGGVWAVSAERAATLDLLAGARLLDIEQTIGWDITGNVGAMPLPDRAGSSEVGLSNWDAIVGFKGRLALGSEGKWFAPYYADIGTGESDLTWQGMGGIGYSFKWGDVVAAWRYLDYDMKSGDKVESVD
;
A
#
# COMPACT_ATOMS: atom_id res chain seq x y z
N GLY A 1 18.44 -10.85 5.75
CA GLY A 1 17.35 -10.17 5.13
C GLY A 1 17.57 -8.69 5.15
N SER A 2 17.75 -8.07 3.98
CA SER A 2 17.78 -6.62 3.85
C SER A 2 16.33 -6.16 3.62
N GLY A 3 15.63 -5.79 4.70
CA GLY A 3 14.37 -5.11 4.59
C GLY A 3 14.59 -3.72 3.98
N VAL A 4 14.01 -3.44 2.85
CA VAL A 4 13.90 -2.07 2.32
C VAL A 4 12.79 -1.41 3.11
N SER A 5 13.13 -0.61 4.11
CA SER A 5 12.18 0.28 4.76
C SER A 5 12.07 1.56 3.93
N ILE A 6 10.94 1.77 3.30
CA ILE A 6 10.63 3.06 2.66
C ILE A 6 10.00 3.94 3.75
N ASP A 7 10.62 5.09 4.03
CA ASP A 7 10.09 6.05 5.01
C ASP A 7 8.71 6.58 4.58
N ALA A 8 7.80 6.67 5.54
CA ALA A 8 6.44 7.18 5.32
C ALA A 8 6.43 8.58 4.69
N ASP A 9 7.38 9.43 5.07
CA ASP A 9 7.54 10.77 4.49
C ASP A 9 7.86 10.71 2.99
N THR A 10 8.71 9.75 2.57
CA THR A 10 9.04 9.54 1.16
C THR A 10 7.82 9.09 0.34
N ILE A 11 6.95 8.28 0.93
CA ILE A 11 5.69 7.84 0.29
C ILE A 11 4.75 9.05 0.13
N LEU A 12 4.59 9.86 1.18
CA LEU A 12 3.70 11.02 1.17
C LEU A 12 4.14 12.08 0.16
N ASP A 13 5.43 12.34 0.04
CA ASP A 13 5.99 13.32 -0.90
C ASP A 13 5.83 12.91 -2.37
N ASN A 14 5.68 11.61 -2.65
CA ASN A 14 5.58 11.05 -4.00
C ASN A 14 4.20 10.43 -4.30
N LEU A 15 3.25 10.62 -3.39
CA LEU A 15 1.90 10.08 -3.52
C LEU A 15 1.13 10.85 -4.60
N LYS A 16 0.82 10.19 -5.71
CA LYS A 16 -0.01 10.75 -6.79
C LYS A 16 -1.49 10.67 -6.44
N PHE A 17 -1.93 9.51 -5.94
CA PHE A 17 -3.32 9.29 -5.60
C PHE A 17 -3.48 8.11 -4.64
N THR A 18 -4.41 8.24 -3.70
CA THR A 18 -4.83 7.15 -2.83
C THR A 18 -6.31 7.25 -2.50
N PHE A 19 -6.98 6.13 -2.40
CA PHE A 19 -8.32 6.07 -1.82
C PHE A 19 -8.52 4.79 -1.02
N MET A 20 -9.44 4.86 -0.06
CA MET A 20 -9.89 3.73 0.74
C MET A 20 -11.42 3.74 0.80
N VAL A 21 -12.03 2.61 0.48
CA VAL A 21 -13.49 2.44 0.49
C VAL A 21 -13.83 1.12 1.16
N SER A 22 -14.72 1.19 2.13
CA SER A 22 -15.30 0.01 2.78
C SER A 22 -16.79 -0.01 2.60
N PHE A 23 -17.33 -1.17 2.31
CA PHE A 23 -18.78 -1.40 2.21
C PHE A 23 -19.17 -2.64 3.01
N GLU A 24 -20.31 -2.55 3.66
CA GLU A 24 -20.87 -3.65 4.40
C GLU A 24 -22.39 -3.73 4.24
N ALA A 25 -22.90 -4.91 4.00
CA ALA A 25 -24.33 -5.20 3.97
C ALA A 25 -24.66 -6.28 5.00
N ARG A 26 -25.71 -6.07 5.82
CA ARG A 26 -26.09 -6.98 6.91
C ARG A 26 -27.53 -7.43 6.81
N ARG A 27 -27.76 -8.69 7.26
CA ARG A 27 -29.08 -9.23 7.54
C ARG A 27 -29.04 -9.99 8.86
N GLY A 28 -29.63 -9.40 9.90
CA GLY A 28 -29.52 -9.93 11.26
C GLY A 28 -28.08 -9.90 11.78
N ALA A 29 -27.60 -11.01 12.29
CA ALA A 29 -26.24 -11.12 12.81
C ALA A 29 -25.17 -11.37 11.74
N LEU A 30 -25.57 -11.69 10.51
CA LEU A 30 -24.65 -11.98 9.41
C LEU A 30 -24.57 -10.82 8.43
N GLY A 31 -23.38 -10.62 7.86
CA GLY A 31 -23.13 -9.62 6.83
C GLY A 31 -22.02 -10.04 5.87
N LEU A 32 -21.93 -9.26 4.78
CA LEU A 32 -20.82 -9.26 3.85
C LEU A 32 -20.08 -7.94 4.00
N PHE A 33 -18.76 -8.02 4.02
CA PHE A 33 -17.86 -6.90 4.14
C PHE A 33 -16.88 -6.90 2.97
N THR A 34 -16.65 -5.75 2.37
CA THR A 34 -15.59 -5.54 1.40
C THR A 34 -14.85 -4.24 1.69
N ASP A 35 -13.55 -4.26 1.52
CA ASP A 35 -12.66 -3.12 1.74
C ASP A 35 -11.63 -3.06 0.62
N VAL A 36 -11.46 -1.89 0.05
CA VAL A 36 -10.53 -1.63 -1.04
C VAL A 36 -9.62 -0.49 -0.65
N ILE A 37 -8.32 -0.70 -0.80
CA ILE A 37 -7.28 0.32 -0.68
C ILE A 37 -6.59 0.39 -2.02
N TYR A 38 -6.44 1.58 -2.56
CA TYR A 38 -5.65 1.85 -3.74
C TYR A 38 -4.60 2.90 -3.46
N MET A 39 -3.41 2.70 -3.97
CA MET A 39 -2.29 3.62 -3.84
C MET A 39 -1.55 3.71 -5.18
N ASP A 40 -1.25 4.93 -5.60
CA ASP A 40 -0.43 5.26 -6.76
C ASP A 40 0.67 6.22 -6.29
N VAL A 41 1.90 5.76 -6.35
CA VAL A 41 3.11 6.50 -5.94
C VAL A 41 4.05 6.52 -7.11
N GLY A 42 4.56 7.68 -7.46
CA GLY A 42 5.53 7.77 -8.52
C GLY A 42 6.41 9.00 -8.41
N ASN A 43 7.67 8.83 -8.76
CA ASN A 43 8.66 9.88 -8.75
C ASN A 43 9.60 9.76 -9.95
N SER A 44 10.07 10.91 -10.40
CA SER A 44 11.06 11.04 -11.46
C SER A 44 12.28 11.78 -10.89
N LYS A 45 13.45 11.18 -10.99
CA LYS A 45 14.70 11.80 -10.58
C LYS A 45 15.64 11.89 -11.76
N SER A 46 16.23 13.08 -11.97
CA SER A 46 17.28 13.31 -12.94
C SER A 46 18.58 13.66 -12.22
N ASP A 47 19.68 13.04 -12.62
CA ASP A 47 21.01 13.33 -12.13
C ASP A 47 21.95 13.61 -13.31
N TYR A 48 22.66 14.74 -13.27
CA TYR A 48 23.67 15.10 -14.24
C TYR A 48 25.07 14.89 -13.67
N ARG A 49 25.86 14.07 -14.33
CA ARG A 49 27.26 13.85 -13.96
C ARG A 49 28.21 14.29 -15.09
N GLN A 50 29.14 15.15 -14.74
CA GLN A 50 30.23 15.55 -15.63
C GLN A 50 31.38 14.51 -15.55
N PHE A 51 31.91 14.11 -16.68
CA PHE A 51 33.04 13.21 -16.73
C PHE A 51 34.31 13.89 -16.24
N THR A 52 35.08 13.21 -15.37
CA THR A 52 36.37 13.66 -14.87
C THR A 52 37.42 12.58 -15.06
N VAL A 53 38.61 12.96 -15.51
CA VAL A 53 39.77 12.06 -15.57
C VAL A 53 40.95 12.75 -14.87
N GLY A 54 41.50 12.07 -13.85
CA GLY A 54 42.61 12.63 -13.07
C GLY A 54 42.25 13.92 -12.32
N GLY A 55 40.97 14.13 -11.98
CA GLY A 55 40.46 15.33 -11.31
C GLY A 55 40.22 16.55 -12.24
N MET A 56 40.49 16.43 -13.54
CA MET A 56 40.16 17.46 -14.52
C MET A 56 38.84 17.17 -15.21
N PRO A 57 37.87 18.14 -15.27
CA PRO A 57 36.62 17.96 -15.97
C PRO A 57 36.87 17.80 -17.48
N LEU A 58 36.32 16.76 -18.08
CA LEU A 58 36.26 16.59 -19.52
C LEU A 58 35.10 17.39 -20.11
N PRO A 59 35.21 17.89 -21.35
CA PRO A 59 34.07 18.49 -22.03
C PRO A 59 33.08 17.39 -22.41
N GLY A 60 32.13 17.11 -21.52
CA GLY A 60 31.10 16.08 -21.67
C GLY A 60 30.53 15.66 -20.36
N GLY A 61 29.37 15.05 -20.43
CA GLY A 61 28.63 14.54 -19.26
C GLY A 61 27.52 13.58 -19.68
N ALA A 62 26.89 12.98 -18.70
CA ALA A 62 25.72 12.16 -18.88
C ALA A 62 24.59 12.64 -17.98
N ASN A 63 23.38 12.67 -18.52
CA ASN A 63 22.15 12.78 -17.78
C ASN A 63 21.56 11.38 -17.62
N ALA A 64 21.21 11.04 -16.42
CA ALA A 64 20.44 9.84 -16.12
C ALA A 64 19.10 10.27 -15.52
N ASN A 65 18.01 9.91 -16.16
CA ASN A 65 16.67 10.06 -15.65
C ASN A 65 16.20 8.67 -15.19
N VAL A 66 15.66 8.60 -14.00
CA VAL A 66 15.05 7.39 -13.48
C VAL A 66 13.63 7.73 -13.06
N ASP A 67 12.67 7.05 -13.67
CA ASP A 67 11.26 7.14 -13.36
C ASP A 67 10.85 5.90 -12.57
N TYR A 68 10.13 6.11 -11.48
CA TYR A 68 9.62 5.06 -10.63
C TYR A 68 8.12 5.25 -10.47
N ASP A 69 7.36 4.20 -10.79
CA ASP A 69 5.92 4.11 -10.59
C ASP A 69 5.60 2.84 -9.80
N LEU A 70 4.82 3.00 -8.73
CA LEU A 70 4.29 1.91 -7.91
C LEU A 70 2.79 2.08 -7.80
N LYS A 71 2.04 1.08 -8.25
CA LYS A 71 0.59 0.98 -8.06
C LYS A 71 0.27 -0.23 -7.21
N GLY A 72 -0.61 -0.04 -6.26
CA GLY A 72 -1.00 -1.11 -5.35
C GLY A 72 -2.50 -1.15 -5.10
N TRP A 73 -3.07 -2.35 -5.14
CA TRP A 73 -4.42 -2.66 -4.73
C TRP A 73 -4.39 -3.63 -3.56
N VAL A 74 -5.14 -3.32 -2.51
CA VAL A 74 -5.46 -4.28 -1.47
C VAL A 74 -6.97 -4.42 -1.43
N TRP A 75 -7.47 -5.60 -1.75
CA TRP A 75 -8.89 -5.88 -1.73
C TRP A 75 -9.21 -6.98 -0.75
N THR A 76 -10.05 -6.68 0.23
CA THR A 76 -10.53 -7.61 1.23
C THR A 76 -12.01 -7.90 0.99
N LEU A 77 -12.39 -9.17 0.98
CA LEU A 77 -13.77 -9.63 0.90
C LEU A 77 -14.00 -10.68 1.99
N GLY A 78 -15.06 -10.54 2.79
CA GLY A 78 -15.33 -11.48 3.84
C GLY A 78 -16.75 -11.45 4.36
N GLY A 79 -17.08 -12.50 5.09
CA GLY A 79 -18.27 -12.58 5.93
C GLY A 79 -18.01 -11.98 7.31
N VAL A 80 -19.02 -11.34 7.88
CA VAL A 80 -19.00 -10.82 9.25
C VAL A 80 -20.15 -11.43 10.05
N TRP A 81 -19.87 -11.69 11.33
CA TRP A 81 -20.85 -12.21 12.27
C TRP A 81 -20.84 -11.37 13.55
N ALA A 82 -21.97 -10.72 13.86
CA ALA A 82 -22.16 -9.93 15.07
C ALA A 82 -22.24 -10.86 16.30
N VAL A 83 -21.23 -10.75 17.16
CA VAL A 83 -21.16 -11.47 18.43
C VAL A 83 -21.79 -10.64 19.55
N SER A 84 -21.54 -9.34 19.53
CA SER A 84 -22.12 -8.38 20.48
C SER A 84 -22.53 -7.10 19.75
N ALA A 85 -23.73 -6.63 20.07
CA ALA A 85 -24.31 -5.41 19.52
C ALA A 85 -24.85 -4.51 20.65
N GLU A 86 -24.09 -4.37 21.73
CA GLU A 86 -24.46 -3.51 22.85
C GLU A 86 -24.23 -2.04 22.49
N ARG A 87 -24.97 -1.13 23.18
CA ARG A 87 -24.80 0.32 22.93
C ARG A 87 -23.39 0.84 23.27
N ALA A 88 -22.76 0.22 24.29
CA ALA A 88 -21.42 0.60 24.72
C ALA A 88 -20.32 0.07 23.80
N ALA A 89 -20.51 -1.14 23.25
CA ALA A 89 -19.52 -1.81 22.43
C ALA A 89 -20.18 -2.77 21.44
N THR A 90 -19.71 -2.79 20.20
CA THR A 90 -20.07 -3.82 19.22
C THR A 90 -18.84 -4.66 18.92
N LEU A 91 -19.04 -5.96 18.71
CA LEU A 91 -18.00 -6.90 18.31
C LEU A 91 -18.53 -7.80 17.21
N ASP A 92 -17.85 -7.80 16.08
CA ASP A 92 -18.08 -8.66 14.95
C ASP A 92 -16.84 -9.53 14.71
N LEU A 93 -17.01 -10.81 14.49
CA LEU A 93 -15.98 -11.66 13.93
C LEU A 93 -16.04 -11.59 12.40
N LEU A 94 -14.90 -11.72 11.76
CA LEU A 94 -14.82 -11.75 10.31
C LEU A 94 -13.93 -12.90 9.82
N ALA A 95 -14.26 -13.43 8.65
CA ALA A 95 -13.46 -14.39 7.92
C ALA A 95 -13.63 -14.15 6.42
N GLY A 96 -12.54 -14.25 5.66
CA GLY A 96 -12.58 -13.94 4.23
C GLY A 96 -11.26 -14.16 3.53
N ALA A 97 -11.08 -13.42 2.45
CA ALA A 97 -9.85 -13.41 1.67
C ALA A 97 -9.39 -11.98 1.39
N ARG A 98 -8.08 -11.82 1.26
CA ARG A 98 -7.41 -10.56 0.88
C ARG A 98 -6.56 -10.80 -0.34
N LEU A 99 -6.71 -9.95 -1.35
CA LEU A 99 -5.83 -9.82 -2.50
C LEU A 99 -4.91 -8.63 -2.26
N LEU A 100 -3.62 -8.86 -2.42
CA LEU A 100 -2.61 -7.83 -2.62
C LEU A 100 -2.17 -7.91 -4.08
N ASP A 101 -2.26 -6.80 -4.80
CA ASP A 101 -1.80 -6.68 -6.18
C ASP A 101 -0.93 -5.43 -6.29
N ILE A 102 0.32 -5.61 -6.67
CA ILE A 102 1.32 -4.54 -6.77
C ILE A 102 1.98 -4.61 -8.12
N GLU A 103 2.00 -3.49 -8.82
CA GLU A 103 2.74 -3.28 -10.07
C GLU A 103 3.82 -2.22 -9.82
N GLN A 104 5.05 -2.57 -10.11
CA GLN A 104 6.20 -1.68 -10.02
C GLN A 104 6.83 -1.53 -11.40
N THR A 105 6.93 -0.30 -11.87
CA THR A 105 7.61 0.04 -13.12
C THR A 105 8.80 0.93 -12.83
N ILE A 106 9.97 0.56 -13.33
CA ILE A 106 11.18 1.36 -13.27
C ILE A 106 11.60 1.65 -14.70
N GLY A 107 11.56 2.93 -15.07
CA GLY A 107 12.10 3.44 -16.34
C GLY A 107 13.45 4.08 -16.14
N TRP A 108 14.31 4.00 -17.13
CA TRP A 108 15.56 4.75 -17.16
C TRP A 108 15.86 5.27 -18.55
N ASP A 109 16.40 6.48 -18.60
CA ASP A 109 16.90 7.12 -19.80
C ASP A 109 18.27 7.72 -19.50
N ILE A 110 19.27 7.36 -20.30
CA ILE A 110 20.62 7.84 -20.16
C ILE A 110 21.04 8.49 -21.48
N THR A 111 21.25 9.78 -21.42
CA THR A 111 21.75 10.59 -22.54
C THR A 111 23.09 11.21 -22.18
N GLY A 112 23.97 11.37 -23.16
CA GLY A 112 25.28 11.94 -22.87
C GLY A 112 25.99 12.44 -24.10
N ASN A 113 27.11 13.18 -23.87
CA ASN A 113 28.00 13.67 -24.91
C ASN A 113 29.46 13.65 -24.45
N VAL A 114 30.38 13.54 -25.39
CA VAL A 114 31.81 13.76 -25.20
C VAL A 114 32.22 14.83 -26.17
N GLY A 115 32.47 16.06 -25.65
CA GLY A 115 32.66 17.25 -26.47
C GLY A 115 31.41 17.56 -27.31
N ALA A 116 31.57 17.71 -28.62
CA ALA A 116 30.48 17.93 -29.57
C ALA A 116 29.83 16.60 -30.09
N MET A 117 30.33 15.45 -29.68
CA MET A 117 29.88 14.15 -30.17
C MET A 117 28.82 13.55 -29.19
N PRO A 118 27.54 13.36 -29.60
CA PRO A 118 26.56 12.72 -28.77
C PRO A 118 26.89 11.21 -28.58
N LEU A 119 26.70 10.73 -27.39
CA LEU A 119 26.71 9.27 -27.10
C LEU A 119 25.39 8.68 -27.52
N PRO A 120 25.36 7.39 -27.88
CA PRO A 120 24.09 6.70 -28.12
C PRO A 120 23.20 6.74 -26.87
N ASP A 121 21.96 7.17 -27.04
CA ASP A 121 20.96 7.17 -26.00
C ASP A 121 20.66 5.73 -25.58
N ARG A 122 20.52 5.51 -24.27
CA ARG A 122 20.15 4.23 -23.69
C ARG A 122 18.93 4.43 -22.82
N ALA A 123 17.83 3.86 -23.23
CA ALA A 123 16.59 3.86 -22.47
C ALA A 123 16.12 2.42 -22.26
N GLY A 124 15.45 2.16 -21.18
CA GLY A 124 14.85 0.88 -20.89
C GLY A 124 13.81 1.02 -19.79
N SER A 125 13.01 -0.03 -19.63
CA SER A 125 12.07 -0.14 -18.54
C SER A 125 12.02 -1.59 -18.05
N SER A 126 11.78 -1.75 -16.76
CA SER A 126 11.51 -3.04 -16.13
C SER A 126 10.21 -2.93 -15.37
N GLU A 127 9.33 -3.91 -15.56
CA GLU A 127 8.05 -4.01 -14.87
C GLU A 127 8.04 -5.31 -14.06
N VAL A 128 7.64 -5.21 -12.80
CA VAL A 128 7.50 -6.35 -11.91
C VAL A 128 6.13 -6.25 -11.26
N GLY A 129 5.31 -7.28 -11.45
CA GLY A 129 4.00 -7.43 -10.83
C GLY A 129 4.01 -8.53 -9.76
N LEU A 130 3.30 -8.30 -8.67
CA LEU A 130 3.03 -9.27 -7.62
C LEU A 130 1.54 -9.30 -7.33
N SER A 131 0.93 -10.49 -7.42
CA SER A 131 -0.45 -10.71 -7.01
C SER A 131 -0.48 -11.84 -5.98
N ASN A 132 -1.08 -11.60 -4.82
CA ASN A 132 -1.03 -12.51 -3.68
C ASN A 132 -2.40 -12.64 -3.00
N TRP A 133 -2.88 -13.87 -2.79
CA TRP A 133 -4.13 -14.17 -2.10
C TRP A 133 -3.90 -14.82 -0.75
N ASP A 134 -4.49 -14.24 0.29
CA ASP A 134 -4.46 -14.77 1.65
C ASP A 134 -5.85 -14.97 2.21
N ALA A 135 -6.06 -16.08 2.92
CA ALA A 135 -7.23 -16.26 3.77
C ALA A 135 -7.01 -15.47 5.06
N ILE A 136 -8.04 -14.76 5.51
CA ILE A 136 -7.97 -13.92 6.71
C ILE A 136 -9.06 -14.27 7.71
N VAL A 137 -8.74 -14.08 8.99
CA VAL A 137 -9.70 -14.08 10.09
C VAL A 137 -9.41 -12.91 11.02
N GLY A 138 -10.44 -12.35 11.62
CA GLY A 138 -10.25 -11.19 12.47
C GLY A 138 -11.51 -10.75 13.19
N PHE A 139 -11.46 -9.53 13.68
CA PHE A 139 -12.58 -8.90 14.37
C PHE A 139 -12.61 -7.40 14.10
N LYS A 140 -13.80 -6.83 14.25
CA LYS A 140 -14.03 -5.39 14.11
C LYS A 140 -15.16 -4.94 15.01
N GLY A 141 -15.24 -3.66 15.23
CA GLY A 141 -16.32 -3.10 16.02
C GLY A 141 -16.14 -1.63 16.31
N ARG A 142 -16.89 -1.14 17.28
CA ARG A 142 -16.77 0.21 17.79
C ARG A 142 -17.07 0.26 19.28
N LEU A 143 -16.39 1.14 20.00
CA LEU A 143 -16.64 1.47 21.38
C LEU A 143 -17.30 2.84 21.45
N ALA A 144 -18.45 2.96 22.12
CA ALA A 144 -19.08 4.25 22.35
C ALA A 144 -18.26 5.05 23.37
N LEU A 145 -18.01 6.32 23.06
CA LEU A 145 -17.30 7.25 23.92
C LEU A 145 -18.28 8.26 24.50
N GLY A 146 -18.36 8.31 25.83
CA GLY A 146 -19.28 9.20 26.52
C GLY A 146 -20.73 8.70 26.57
N SER A 147 -21.56 9.40 27.32
CA SER A 147 -22.97 8.99 27.61
C SER A 147 -23.94 9.23 26.47
N GLU A 148 -23.63 10.15 25.57
CA GLU A 148 -24.52 10.49 24.43
C GLU A 148 -24.38 9.52 23.26
N GLY A 149 -23.32 8.70 23.20
CA GLY A 149 -23.06 7.73 22.13
C GLY A 149 -22.79 8.31 20.74
N LYS A 150 -22.58 9.62 20.65
CA LYS A 150 -22.25 10.29 19.38
C LYS A 150 -20.79 10.08 18.99
N TRP A 151 -19.91 10.10 19.98
CA TRP A 151 -18.49 9.77 19.80
C TRP A 151 -18.27 8.28 19.92
N PHE A 152 -17.40 7.73 19.08
CA PHE A 152 -17.03 6.32 19.15
C PHE A 152 -15.60 6.10 18.68
N ALA A 153 -14.99 5.03 19.16
CA ALA A 153 -13.70 4.54 18.69
C ALA A 153 -13.93 3.27 17.83
N PRO A 154 -13.82 3.35 16.51
CA PRO A 154 -13.82 2.17 15.65
C PRO A 154 -12.51 1.40 15.80
N TYR A 155 -12.57 0.09 15.70
CA TYR A 155 -11.41 -0.79 15.69
C TYR A 155 -11.58 -1.94 14.72
N TYR A 156 -10.46 -2.44 14.21
CA TYR A 156 -10.37 -3.57 13.31
C TYR A 156 -9.04 -4.26 13.50
N ALA A 157 -9.00 -5.57 13.50
CA ALA A 157 -7.78 -6.34 13.40
C ALA A 157 -8.03 -7.67 12.69
N ASP A 158 -7.12 -8.07 11.84
CA ASP A 158 -7.11 -9.38 11.21
C ASP A 158 -5.70 -9.94 11.09
N ILE A 159 -5.64 -11.24 10.88
CA ILE A 159 -4.45 -12.00 10.58
C ILE A 159 -4.79 -12.99 9.46
N GLY A 160 -3.85 -13.26 8.58
CA GLY A 160 -4.04 -14.16 7.45
C GLY A 160 -2.78 -14.83 6.98
N THR A 161 -2.99 -15.82 6.14
CA THR A 161 -1.93 -16.58 5.46
C THR A 161 -2.51 -17.21 4.19
N GLY A 162 -1.64 -17.55 3.26
CA GLY A 162 -1.99 -18.18 1.99
C GLY A 162 -0.78 -18.22 1.08
N GLU A 163 -0.70 -17.29 0.15
CA GLU A 163 0.52 -17.10 -0.64
C GLU A 163 1.58 -16.34 0.14
N SER A 164 1.21 -15.47 1.11
CA SER A 164 2.14 -14.94 2.11
C SER A 164 2.38 -15.93 3.25
N ASP A 165 3.51 -15.81 3.97
CA ASP A 165 3.76 -16.54 5.21
C ASP A 165 2.82 -16.01 6.30
N LEU A 166 2.72 -14.69 6.40
CA LEU A 166 1.85 -14.00 7.34
C LEU A 166 1.43 -12.65 6.75
N THR A 167 0.15 -12.32 6.88
CA THR A 167 -0.34 -10.94 6.73
C THR A 167 -1.11 -10.55 7.97
N TRP A 168 -1.04 -9.30 8.39
CA TRP A 168 -1.88 -8.79 9.45
C TRP A 168 -2.20 -7.33 9.23
N GLN A 169 -3.35 -6.91 9.74
CA GLN A 169 -3.81 -5.54 9.66
C GLN A 169 -4.42 -5.11 10.98
N GLY A 170 -4.14 -3.88 11.38
CA GLY A 170 -4.75 -3.21 12.51
C GLY A 170 -5.27 -1.83 12.12
N MET A 171 -6.42 -1.45 12.64
CA MET A 171 -6.99 -0.11 12.48
C MET A 171 -7.62 0.34 13.78
N GLY A 172 -7.40 1.60 14.13
CA GLY A 172 -8.08 2.26 15.23
C GLY A 172 -8.33 3.73 14.90
N GLY A 173 -9.30 4.35 15.57
CA GLY A 173 -9.63 5.73 15.25
C GLY A 173 -10.61 6.36 16.21
N ILE A 174 -11.10 7.52 15.80
CA ILE A 174 -12.18 8.25 16.47
C ILE A 174 -13.23 8.65 15.44
N GLY A 175 -14.49 8.46 15.79
CA GLY A 175 -15.62 8.82 14.94
C GLY A 175 -16.66 9.63 15.67
N TYR A 176 -17.45 10.33 14.87
CA TYR A 176 -18.61 11.10 15.34
C TYR A 176 -19.83 10.80 14.47
N SER A 177 -20.94 10.43 15.13
CA SER A 177 -22.21 10.12 14.46
C SER A 177 -23.07 11.36 14.31
N PHE A 178 -23.31 11.73 13.05
CA PHE A 178 -24.26 12.77 12.66
C PHE A 178 -25.61 12.13 12.30
N LYS A 179 -26.62 12.96 12.04
CA LYS A 179 -27.96 12.46 11.59
C LYS A 179 -27.93 11.85 10.19
N TRP A 180 -26.96 12.20 9.37
CA TRP A 180 -26.82 11.77 7.98
C TRP A 180 -25.74 10.69 7.77
N GLY A 181 -24.91 10.40 8.77
CA GLY A 181 -23.84 9.41 8.67
C GLY A 181 -22.75 9.62 9.71
N ASP A 182 -21.75 8.77 9.69
CA ASP A 182 -20.60 8.80 10.58
C ASP A 182 -19.38 9.41 9.87
N VAL A 183 -18.66 10.28 10.57
CA VAL A 183 -17.35 10.77 10.14
C VAL A 183 -16.28 10.13 11.03
N VAL A 184 -15.26 9.53 10.42
CA VAL A 184 -14.22 8.78 11.12
C VAL A 184 -12.85 9.27 10.67
N ALA A 185 -11.99 9.55 11.65
CA ALA A 185 -10.56 9.66 11.44
C ALA A 185 -9.90 8.38 11.99
N ALA A 186 -9.21 7.64 11.15
CA ALA A 186 -8.62 6.36 11.51
C ALA A 186 -7.17 6.26 11.03
N TRP A 187 -6.38 5.55 11.83
CA TRP A 187 -5.05 5.09 11.47
C TRP A 187 -5.13 3.59 11.15
N ARG A 188 -4.54 3.19 10.04
CA ARG A 188 -4.46 1.80 9.58
C ARG A 188 -3.01 1.40 9.37
N TYR A 189 -2.66 0.22 9.82
CA TYR A 189 -1.39 -0.43 9.57
C TYR A 189 -1.65 -1.79 8.92
N LEU A 190 -0.90 -2.11 7.88
CA LEU A 190 -0.98 -3.36 7.14
C LEU A 190 0.44 -3.85 6.90
N ASP A 191 0.68 -5.13 7.15
CA ASP A 191 1.97 -5.77 7.01
C ASP A 191 1.86 -7.11 6.30
N TYR A 192 2.87 -7.44 5.50
CA TYR A 192 3.00 -8.69 4.76
C TYR A 192 4.39 -9.28 4.94
N ASP A 193 4.46 -10.51 5.41
CA ASP A 193 5.66 -11.33 5.38
C ASP A 193 5.55 -12.31 4.20
N MET A 194 6.34 -12.06 3.16
CA MET A 194 6.30 -12.84 1.93
C MET A 194 7.13 -14.11 2.07
N LYS A 195 6.66 -15.22 1.51
CA LYS A 195 7.40 -16.50 1.50
C LYS A 195 8.77 -16.33 0.87
N SER A 196 9.80 -16.71 1.60
CA SER A 196 11.18 -16.75 1.12
C SER A 196 11.34 -17.88 0.09
N GLY A 197 10.92 -17.67 -1.14
CA GLY A 197 10.96 -18.73 -2.15
C GLY A 197 10.48 -18.33 -3.53
N ASP A 198 9.73 -17.28 -3.69
CA ASP A 198 9.43 -16.71 -5.01
C ASP A 198 10.63 -15.92 -5.50
N LYS A 199 11.53 -16.68 -6.04
CA LYS A 199 12.68 -16.18 -6.78
C LYS A 199 12.17 -15.41 -7.99
N VAL A 200 12.64 -14.19 -8.11
CA VAL A 200 12.91 -13.61 -9.41
C VAL A 200 13.89 -14.55 -10.10
N GLU A 201 13.41 -15.56 -10.80
CA GLU A 201 14.24 -16.46 -11.57
C GLU A 201 14.37 -15.90 -12.97
N SER A 202 15.61 -15.46 -13.19
CA SER A 202 16.33 -15.35 -14.45
C SER A 202 15.82 -14.42 -15.52
N VAL A 203 16.52 -13.32 -15.57
CA VAL A 203 16.80 -12.61 -16.83
C VAL A 203 17.88 -13.42 -17.55
N ASP A 204 17.52 -14.13 -18.63
CA ASP A 204 18.43 -14.50 -19.70
C ASP A 204 18.45 -13.41 -20.76
#